data_c6175cc5ce42e666321c910ee2f97f70
#
_entry.id   c6175cc5ce42e666321c910ee2f97f70
#
_cell.length_a   1.000
_cell.length_b   1.000
_cell.length_c   1.000
_cell.angle_alpha   90.00
_cell.angle_beta   90.00
_cell.angle_gamma   90.00
#
_symmetry.space_group_name_H-M   'P 1'
#
loop_
_entity.id
_entity.type
_entity.pdbx_description
1 polymer ?
#
loop_
_entity_poly.entity_id
_entity_poly.type
_entity_poly.pdbx_seq_one_letter_code
_entity_poly.pdbx_strand_id
1 'polypeptide(L)'
;MALRGLVGFGVTPFHKDFSVNLEALRQNAAHLADFCDVVVPLGNNGELFSLSPEEQKLVGRTVVEEVRGRKPVLVGVGYALPVVLELVKAAEAYGADGILVLPPSVTPANDDGLVDYYRTIAASTKLGVVLFQTPAFNFSLDLLRRLRDVPNIVGMKDEHGDMKQFVRQWRAASDRLELLCGVGEILAPSYFALGVKGFTSGIVNFMPRTPLRIMELLGAGQLKAAAEVVEREAMPVFDLRGKRPGYTTVVIKEGITLCGLEVGPPRPPLASLAEADREELRRLLRQLGILRGQTA
;
A
#
# COMPACT_ATOMS: atom_id res chain seq x y z
N MET A 1 6.17 -7.93 -13.70
CA MET A 1 5.60 -8.16 -12.35
C MET A 1 4.08 -8.15 -12.46
N ALA A 2 3.37 -9.09 -11.85
CA ALA A 2 1.90 -9.12 -11.84
C ALA A 2 1.38 -8.47 -10.54
N LEU A 3 0.36 -7.60 -10.67
CA LEU A 3 -0.32 -6.94 -9.53
C LEU A 3 -1.61 -7.70 -9.18
N ARG A 4 -1.45 -8.95 -8.77
CA ARG A 4 -2.55 -9.87 -8.46
C ARG A 4 -2.42 -10.41 -7.05
N GLY A 5 -3.52 -10.85 -6.48
CA GLY A 5 -3.53 -11.40 -5.14
C GLY A 5 -3.53 -10.32 -4.06
N LEU A 6 -3.00 -10.67 -2.90
CA LEU A 6 -2.91 -9.78 -1.75
C LEU A 6 -1.60 -8.98 -1.80
N VAL A 7 -1.72 -7.65 -1.86
CA VAL A 7 -0.58 -6.73 -1.92
C VAL A 7 -0.40 -6.06 -0.56
N GLY A 8 0.65 -6.45 0.18
CA GLY A 8 0.91 -5.99 1.54
C GLY A 8 1.68 -4.68 1.60
N PHE A 9 1.10 -3.65 2.21
CA PHE A 9 1.75 -2.37 2.43
C PHE A 9 2.34 -2.31 3.84
N GLY A 10 3.69 -2.37 3.91
CA GLY A 10 4.44 -2.30 5.17
C GLY A 10 4.50 -0.90 5.76
N VAL A 11 4.81 -0.85 7.06
CA VAL A 11 5.13 0.38 7.78
C VAL A 11 6.63 0.61 7.81
N THR A 12 7.07 1.84 8.10
CA THR A 12 8.44 2.12 8.50
C THR A 12 8.51 2.23 10.02
N PRO A 13 9.13 1.26 10.70
CA PRO A 13 9.33 1.32 12.14
C PRO A 13 10.37 2.37 12.51
N PHE A 14 10.14 3.06 13.64
CA PHE A 14 11.08 4.03 14.18
C PHE A 14 11.43 3.71 15.64
N HIS A 15 12.61 4.12 16.06
CA HIS A 15 12.96 4.25 17.47
C HIS A 15 12.29 5.49 18.09
N LYS A 16 12.39 5.65 19.39
CA LYS A 16 11.83 6.82 20.11
C LYS A 16 12.46 8.15 19.70
N ASP A 17 13.69 8.13 19.21
CA ASP A 17 14.41 9.28 18.65
C ASP A 17 14.11 9.55 17.18
N PHE A 18 13.14 8.82 16.61
CA PHE A 18 12.74 8.84 15.21
C PHE A 18 13.77 8.29 14.22
N SER A 19 14.87 7.70 14.62
CA SER A 19 15.71 6.94 13.70
C SER A 19 14.99 5.68 13.21
N VAL A 20 15.31 5.21 12.00
CA VAL A 20 14.68 4.01 11.41
C VAL A 20 15.10 2.76 12.18
N ASN A 21 14.14 1.98 12.67
CA ASN A 21 14.37 0.70 13.32
C ASN A 21 14.45 -0.43 12.28
N LEU A 22 15.67 -0.74 11.82
CA LEU A 22 15.90 -1.74 10.77
C LEU A 22 15.56 -3.17 11.22
N GLU A 23 15.70 -3.49 12.49
CA GLU A 23 15.35 -4.82 13.02
C GLU A 23 13.85 -5.07 12.93
N ALA A 24 13.04 -4.15 13.43
CA ALA A 24 11.59 -4.24 13.32
C ALA A 24 11.12 -4.15 11.86
N LEU A 25 11.84 -3.40 10.99
CA LEU A 25 11.55 -3.33 9.57
C LEU A 25 11.73 -4.69 8.88
N ARG A 26 12.84 -5.41 9.17
CA ARG A 26 13.07 -6.76 8.65
C ARG A 26 11.99 -7.73 9.12
N GLN A 27 11.64 -7.71 10.40
CA GLN A 27 10.58 -8.57 10.94
C GLN A 27 9.23 -8.29 10.28
N ASN A 28 8.87 -7.03 10.07
CA ASN A 28 7.64 -6.65 9.36
C ASN A 28 7.67 -7.10 7.88
N ALA A 29 8.80 -6.92 7.20
CA ALA A 29 8.98 -7.36 5.81
C ALA A 29 8.87 -8.89 5.67
N ALA A 30 9.49 -9.64 6.58
CA ALA A 30 9.40 -11.09 6.64
C ALA A 30 7.95 -11.56 6.84
N HIS A 31 7.24 -10.94 7.81
CA HIS A 31 5.82 -11.20 8.04
C HIS A 31 4.97 -10.97 6.78
N LEU A 32 5.17 -9.84 6.10
CA LEU A 32 4.44 -9.58 4.85
C LEU A 32 4.75 -10.60 3.75
N ALA A 33 5.99 -11.03 3.64
CA ALA A 33 6.38 -12.05 2.67
C ALA A 33 5.76 -13.43 2.95
N ASP A 34 5.39 -13.73 4.21
CA ASP A 34 4.67 -14.97 4.55
C ASP A 34 3.22 -14.94 4.10
N PHE A 35 2.57 -13.77 4.08
CA PHE A 35 1.12 -13.66 3.90
C PHE A 35 0.69 -12.99 2.58
N CYS A 36 1.57 -12.23 1.92
CA CYS A 36 1.22 -11.47 0.73
C CYS A 36 1.84 -12.04 -0.55
N ASP A 37 1.22 -11.72 -1.68
CA ASP A 37 1.74 -12.06 -3.01
C ASP A 37 2.75 -11.02 -3.52
N VAL A 38 2.64 -9.77 -3.05
CA VAL A 38 3.56 -8.65 -3.33
C VAL A 38 3.78 -7.86 -2.05
N VAL A 39 5.02 -7.47 -1.76
CA VAL A 39 5.37 -6.62 -0.62
C VAL A 39 5.68 -5.20 -1.09
N VAL A 40 5.10 -4.20 -0.43
CA VAL A 40 5.26 -2.79 -0.81
C VAL A 40 5.75 -1.96 0.38
N PRO A 41 7.04 -1.67 0.49
CA PRO A 41 7.56 -0.63 1.38
C PRO A 41 7.31 0.77 0.79
N LEU A 42 7.42 1.80 1.62
CA LEU A 42 7.43 3.19 1.18
C LEU A 42 6.15 3.65 0.46
N GLY A 43 5.00 3.08 0.81
CA GLY A 43 3.71 3.67 0.47
C GLY A 43 3.28 4.70 1.53
N ASN A 44 2.00 5.09 1.52
CA ASN A 44 1.42 5.97 2.56
C ASN A 44 1.61 5.40 3.96
N ASN A 45 1.35 4.09 4.15
CA ASN A 45 1.56 3.41 5.43
C ASN A 45 3.04 3.35 5.84
N GLY A 46 3.95 3.37 4.87
CA GLY A 46 5.40 3.43 5.07
C GLY A 46 5.95 4.83 5.37
N GLU A 47 5.05 5.83 5.51
CA GLU A 47 5.42 7.22 5.84
C GLU A 47 6.46 7.82 4.89
N LEU A 48 6.39 7.50 3.57
CA LEU A 48 7.40 7.89 2.58
C LEU A 48 7.77 9.37 2.67
N PHE A 49 6.77 10.25 2.78
CA PHE A 49 7.00 11.70 2.83
C PHE A 49 7.58 12.22 4.16
N SER A 50 7.72 11.36 5.17
CA SER A 50 8.40 11.66 6.44
C SER A 50 9.85 11.19 6.47
N LEU A 51 10.36 10.63 5.35
CA LEU A 51 11.71 10.08 5.23
C LEU A 51 12.59 10.93 4.31
N SER A 52 13.88 11.07 4.64
CA SER A 52 14.85 11.61 3.70
C SER A 52 15.07 10.66 2.51
N PRO A 53 15.59 11.12 1.38
CA PRO A 53 15.93 10.24 0.26
C PRO A 53 16.90 9.11 0.65
N GLU A 54 17.85 9.36 1.55
CA GLU A 54 18.79 8.36 2.08
C GLU A 54 18.08 7.31 2.90
N GLU A 55 17.15 7.72 3.77
CA GLU A 55 16.32 6.79 4.55
C GLU A 55 15.40 5.95 3.63
N GLN A 56 14.83 6.53 2.58
CA GLN A 56 14.04 5.79 1.61
C GLN A 56 14.85 4.71 0.89
N LYS A 57 16.07 5.04 0.46
CA LYS A 57 17.01 4.05 -0.11
C LYS A 57 17.34 2.95 0.89
N LEU A 58 17.59 3.32 2.15
CA LEU A 58 17.88 2.37 3.22
C LEU A 58 16.69 1.43 3.49
N VAL A 59 15.48 1.97 3.65
CA VAL A 59 14.25 1.20 3.87
C VAL A 59 13.96 0.28 2.68
N GLY A 60 13.99 0.82 1.45
CA GLY A 60 13.74 0.04 0.24
C GLY A 60 14.73 -1.12 0.08
N ARG A 61 16.04 -0.86 0.24
CA ARG A 61 17.09 -1.87 0.20
C ARG A 61 16.86 -2.95 1.27
N THR A 62 16.63 -2.55 2.52
CA THR A 62 16.45 -3.49 3.64
C THR A 62 15.27 -4.43 3.38
N VAL A 63 14.14 -3.93 2.88
CA VAL A 63 12.97 -4.77 2.58
C VAL A 63 13.25 -5.70 1.40
N VAL A 64 13.89 -5.20 0.33
CA VAL A 64 14.25 -6.05 -0.84
C VAL A 64 15.21 -7.16 -0.43
N GLU A 65 16.24 -6.85 0.38
CA GLU A 65 17.18 -7.86 0.88
C GLU A 65 16.50 -8.92 1.75
N GLU A 66 15.58 -8.51 2.64
CA GLU A 66 14.87 -9.42 3.54
C GLU A 66 13.89 -10.34 2.79
N VAL A 67 13.19 -9.80 1.79
CA VAL A 67 12.15 -10.53 1.04
C VAL A 67 12.71 -11.32 -0.13
N ARG A 68 13.94 -11.03 -0.58
CA ARG A 68 14.56 -11.58 -1.80
C ARG A 68 14.29 -13.07 -2.03
N GLY A 69 13.80 -13.38 -3.22
CA GLY A 69 13.51 -14.75 -3.66
C GLY A 69 12.22 -15.36 -3.08
N ARG A 70 11.55 -14.69 -2.15
CA ARG A 70 10.29 -15.16 -1.57
C ARG A 70 9.08 -14.57 -2.29
N LYS A 71 9.05 -13.27 -2.47
CA LYS A 71 7.96 -12.51 -3.08
C LYS A 71 8.50 -11.31 -3.86
N PRO A 72 7.79 -10.84 -4.89
CA PRO A 72 8.12 -9.57 -5.54
C PRO A 72 8.01 -8.38 -4.57
N VAL A 73 8.94 -7.43 -4.71
CA VAL A 73 8.93 -6.18 -3.94
C VAL A 73 8.70 -4.99 -4.87
N LEU A 74 7.64 -4.24 -4.63
CA LEU A 74 7.26 -3.03 -5.33
C LEU A 74 7.60 -1.82 -4.45
N VAL A 75 8.67 -1.10 -4.76
CA VAL A 75 9.16 0.00 -3.91
C VAL A 75 8.45 1.32 -4.23
N GLY A 76 7.90 1.96 -3.20
CA GLY A 76 7.34 3.32 -3.35
C GLY A 76 8.41 4.36 -3.61
N VAL A 77 8.17 5.26 -4.57
CA VAL A 77 9.01 6.41 -4.90
C VAL A 77 8.14 7.66 -5.06
N GLY A 78 8.63 8.81 -4.60
CA GLY A 78 7.86 10.07 -4.65
C GLY A 78 8.76 11.30 -4.53
N TYR A 79 8.18 12.48 -4.45
CA TYR A 79 8.79 13.82 -4.45
C TYR A 79 9.00 14.44 -5.83
N ALA A 80 9.90 15.45 -5.91
CA ALA A 80 10.26 16.13 -7.14
C ALA A 80 10.95 15.16 -8.12
N LEU A 81 10.76 15.37 -9.41
CA LEU A 81 11.28 14.48 -10.46
C LEU A 81 12.75 14.09 -10.29
N PRO A 82 13.72 15.00 -10.00
CA PRO A 82 15.11 14.60 -9.81
C PRO A 82 15.30 13.58 -8.67
N VAL A 83 14.57 13.75 -7.56
CA VAL A 83 14.62 12.82 -6.41
C VAL A 83 14.00 11.48 -6.80
N VAL A 84 12.87 11.47 -7.51
CA VAL A 84 12.26 10.23 -8.02
C VAL A 84 13.22 9.47 -8.92
N LEU A 85 13.90 10.13 -9.85
CA LEU A 85 14.88 9.49 -10.75
C LEU A 85 16.07 8.88 -9.97
N GLU A 86 16.53 9.54 -8.92
CA GLU A 86 17.57 9.03 -8.03
C GLU A 86 17.10 7.79 -7.25
N LEU A 87 15.88 7.83 -6.70
CA LEU A 87 15.28 6.70 -5.97
C LEU A 87 15.01 5.51 -6.88
N VAL A 88 14.56 5.75 -8.11
CA VAL A 88 14.34 4.71 -9.13
C VAL A 88 15.64 4.00 -9.47
N LYS A 89 16.72 4.77 -9.71
CA LYS A 89 18.07 4.20 -9.96
C LYS A 89 18.55 3.36 -8.77
N ALA A 90 18.31 3.81 -7.55
CA ALA A 90 18.64 3.06 -6.36
C ALA A 90 17.81 1.77 -6.25
N ALA A 91 16.47 1.85 -6.52
CA ALA A 91 15.58 0.68 -6.50
C ALA A 91 16.03 -0.40 -7.48
N GLU A 92 16.42 -0.03 -8.69
CA GLU A 92 16.98 -0.95 -9.68
C GLU A 92 18.31 -1.55 -9.21
N ALA A 93 19.19 -0.75 -8.61
CA ALA A 93 20.51 -1.19 -8.16
C ALA A 93 20.47 -2.22 -7.02
N TYR A 94 19.53 -2.11 -6.08
CA TYR A 94 19.39 -3.10 -5.01
C TYR A 94 18.41 -4.25 -5.35
N GLY A 95 17.87 -4.27 -6.58
CA GLY A 95 17.13 -5.41 -7.12
C GLY A 95 15.65 -5.46 -6.74
N ALA A 96 14.98 -4.31 -6.69
CA ALA A 96 13.51 -4.26 -6.62
C ALA A 96 12.89 -4.89 -7.88
N ASP A 97 11.66 -5.42 -7.77
CA ASP A 97 10.93 -6.00 -8.90
C ASP A 97 10.08 -4.95 -9.65
N GLY A 98 9.82 -3.82 -9.03
CA GLY A 98 9.07 -2.70 -9.61
C GLY A 98 9.06 -1.49 -8.70
N ILE A 99 8.46 -0.41 -9.20
CA ILE A 99 8.26 0.84 -8.45
C ILE A 99 6.79 1.27 -8.46
N LEU A 100 6.33 1.76 -7.31
CA LEU A 100 5.04 2.46 -7.16
C LEU A 100 5.32 3.96 -7.12
N VAL A 101 4.87 4.69 -8.15
CA VAL A 101 5.12 6.13 -8.23
C VAL A 101 4.00 6.89 -7.51
N LEU A 102 4.33 7.47 -6.35
CA LEU A 102 3.42 8.35 -5.64
C LEU A 102 3.24 9.65 -6.44
N PRO A 103 1.99 10.13 -6.59
CA PRO A 103 1.72 11.25 -7.49
C PRO A 103 2.28 12.57 -6.98
N PRO A 104 2.59 13.52 -7.87
CA PRO A 104 2.98 14.89 -7.51
C PRO A 104 1.75 15.72 -7.07
N SER A 105 1.13 15.35 -5.95
CA SER A 105 -0.18 15.87 -5.52
C SER A 105 -0.20 17.33 -5.08
N VAL A 106 0.96 17.93 -4.82
CA VAL A 106 1.08 19.33 -4.34
C VAL A 106 1.17 20.33 -5.50
N THR A 107 1.72 19.91 -6.64
CA THR A 107 1.93 20.79 -7.80
C THR A 107 0.81 20.55 -8.81
N PRO A 108 -0.10 21.51 -9.04
CA PRO A 108 -1.08 21.39 -10.11
C PRO A 108 -0.37 21.24 -11.48
N ALA A 109 -0.72 20.23 -12.23
CA ALA A 109 -0.18 19.98 -13.55
C ALA A 109 -1.31 19.56 -14.50
N ASN A 110 -1.17 19.91 -15.79
CA ASN A 110 -2.04 19.42 -16.85
C ASN A 110 -1.58 18.03 -17.32
N ASP A 111 -2.42 17.37 -18.13
CA ASP A 111 -2.15 16.00 -18.61
C ASP A 111 -0.86 15.93 -19.44
N ASP A 112 -0.46 16.97 -20.17
CA ASP A 112 0.78 16.97 -20.94
C ASP A 112 2.01 16.89 -20.05
N GLY A 113 2.08 17.74 -19.05
CA GLY A 113 3.17 17.71 -18.05
C GLY A 113 3.21 16.40 -17.25
N LEU A 114 2.04 15.81 -16.95
CA LEU A 114 1.96 14.51 -16.27
C LEU A 114 2.42 13.37 -17.18
N VAL A 115 2.08 13.39 -18.47
CA VAL A 115 2.59 12.41 -19.43
C VAL A 115 4.10 12.47 -19.51
N ASP A 116 4.67 13.66 -19.62
CA ASP A 116 6.13 13.85 -19.69
C ASP A 116 6.80 13.38 -18.40
N TYR A 117 6.21 13.68 -17.24
CA TYR A 117 6.68 13.22 -15.94
C TYR A 117 6.75 11.69 -15.86
N TYR A 118 5.64 10.99 -16.12
CA TYR A 118 5.61 9.53 -16.02
C TYR A 118 6.43 8.83 -17.10
N ARG A 119 6.47 9.36 -18.33
CA ARG A 119 7.34 8.85 -19.40
C ARG A 119 8.82 9.01 -19.06
N THR A 120 9.21 10.15 -18.49
CA THR A 120 10.60 10.36 -18.04
C THR A 120 11.00 9.34 -16.98
N ILE A 121 10.13 9.07 -15.99
CA ILE A 121 10.38 8.04 -14.99
C ILE A 121 10.47 6.66 -15.64
N ALA A 122 9.52 6.30 -16.47
CA ALA A 122 9.50 5.01 -17.15
C ALA A 122 10.74 4.79 -18.03
N ALA A 123 11.19 5.82 -18.76
CA ALA A 123 12.40 5.75 -19.59
C ALA A 123 13.70 5.62 -18.80
N SER A 124 13.71 5.97 -17.51
CA SER A 124 14.90 5.91 -16.64
C SER A 124 15.21 4.53 -16.08
N THR A 125 14.34 3.53 -16.27
CA THR A 125 14.47 2.21 -15.65
C THR A 125 13.89 1.09 -16.51
N LYS A 126 14.33 -0.14 -16.23
CA LYS A 126 13.71 -1.37 -16.76
C LYS A 126 12.65 -1.96 -15.83
N LEU A 127 12.51 -1.43 -14.62
CA LEU A 127 11.52 -1.89 -13.66
C LEU A 127 10.10 -1.65 -14.14
N GLY A 128 9.17 -2.50 -13.71
CA GLY A 128 7.74 -2.26 -13.89
C GLY A 128 7.31 -1.03 -13.08
N VAL A 129 6.66 -0.07 -13.76
CA VAL A 129 6.16 1.17 -13.16
C VAL A 129 4.67 1.02 -12.87
N VAL A 130 4.28 1.23 -11.63
CA VAL A 130 2.87 1.24 -11.20
C VAL A 130 2.46 2.66 -10.89
N LEU A 131 1.44 3.13 -11.58
CA LEU A 131 0.81 4.42 -11.33
C LEU A 131 0.01 4.37 -10.02
N PHE A 132 -0.08 5.49 -9.31
CA PHE A 132 -0.85 5.55 -8.08
C PHE A 132 -1.84 6.70 -8.10
N GLN A 133 -3.12 6.38 -8.07
CA GLN A 133 -4.24 7.31 -7.95
C GLN A 133 -4.67 7.40 -6.48
N THR A 134 -4.83 8.62 -5.99
CA THR A 134 -5.21 8.91 -4.59
C THR A 134 -6.45 9.82 -4.56
N PRO A 135 -7.09 10.02 -3.40
CA PRO A 135 -8.17 11.01 -3.28
C PRO A 135 -7.79 12.43 -3.72
N ALA A 136 -6.49 12.78 -3.57
CA ALA A 136 -5.97 14.10 -3.95
C ALA A 136 -5.41 14.17 -5.39
N PHE A 137 -5.28 13.03 -6.07
CA PHE A 137 -4.70 12.97 -7.42
C PHE A 137 -5.39 11.90 -8.26
N ASN A 138 -5.95 12.32 -9.38
CA ASN A 138 -6.77 11.49 -10.23
C ASN A 138 -6.28 11.48 -11.69
N PHE A 139 -6.17 10.29 -12.28
CA PHE A 139 -5.85 10.15 -13.70
C PHE A 139 -7.08 10.39 -14.55
N SER A 140 -7.03 11.41 -15.42
CA SER A 140 -8.01 11.57 -16.48
C SER A 140 -8.00 10.36 -17.44
N LEU A 141 -9.08 10.14 -18.18
CA LEU A 141 -9.11 9.06 -19.16
C LEU A 141 -8.11 9.29 -20.29
N ASP A 142 -7.85 10.56 -20.66
CA ASP A 142 -6.87 10.91 -21.69
C ASP A 142 -5.45 10.59 -21.19
N LEU A 143 -5.09 11.07 -20.01
CA LEU A 143 -3.80 10.79 -19.38
C LEU A 143 -3.55 9.27 -19.29
N LEU A 144 -4.54 8.50 -18.82
CA LEU A 144 -4.40 7.06 -18.69
C LEU A 144 -4.21 6.37 -20.04
N ARG A 145 -4.95 6.77 -21.08
CA ARG A 145 -4.78 6.24 -22.44
C ARG A 145 -3.39 6.51 -23.01
N ARG A 146 -2.85 7.69 -22.76
CA ARG A 146 -1.51 8.08 -23.23
C ARG A 146 -0.38 7.37 -22.50
N LEU A 147 -0.62 6.93 -21.27
CA LEU A 147 0.37 6.21 -20.43
C LEU A 147 0.29 4.69 -20.59
N ARG A 148 -0.89 4.11 -20.86
CA ARG A 148 -1.09 2.67 -20.95
C ARG A 148 -0.25 1.96 -22.01
N ASP A 149 0.18 2.70 -23.05
CA ASP A 149 0.99 2.15 -24.15
C ASP A 149 2.51 2.31 -23.91
N VAL A 150 2.93 2.88 -22.77
CA VAL A 150 4.34 2.92 -22.36
C VAL A 150 4.75 1.51 -21.87
N PRO A 151 5.77 0.87 -22.49
CA PRO A 151 6.00 -0.57 -22.35
C PRO A 151 6.19 -1.07 -20.94
N ASN A 152 6.82 -0.29 -20.05
CA ASN A 152 7.09 -0.68 -18.68
C ASN A 152 6.15 -0.02 -17.64
N ILE A 153 5.15 0.75 -18.07
CA ILE A 153 4.01 1.07 -17.19
C ILE A 153 3.10 -0.15 -17.19
N VAL A 154 3.10 -0.88 -16.06
CA VAL A 154 2.48 -2.21 -15.97
C VAL A 154 1.15 -2.24 -15.25
N GLY A 155 0.81 -1.16 -14.52
CA GLY A 155 -0.44 -1.13 -13.78
C GLY A 155 -0.75 0.19 -13.10
N MET A 156 -1.91 0.23 -12.44
CA MET A 156 -2.35 1.38 -11.66
C MET A 156 -3.03 0.90 -10.36
N LYS A 157 -2.59 1.44 -9.24
CA LYS A 157 -3.27 1.33 -7.94
C LYS A 157 -4.29 2.44 -7.81
N ASP A 158 -5.55 2.09 -7.60
CA ASP A 158 -6.61 3.07 -7.32
C ASP A 158 -6.98 3.09 -5.84
N GLU A 159 -6.62 4.18 -5.15
CA GLU A 159 -7.01 4.48 -3.77
C GLU A 159 -8.07 5.60 -3.72
N HIS A 160 -8.49 6.14 -4.86
CA HIS A 160 -9.54 7.15 -4.93
C HIS A 160 -10.91 6.58 -4.54
N GLY A 161 -11.23 5.38 -5.01
CA GLY A 161 -12.44 4.66 -4.61
C GLY A 161 -13.74 5.12 -5.29
N ASP A 162 -13.67 6.04 -6.26
CA ASP A 162 -14.84 6.38 -7.08
C ASP A 162 -15.09 5.29 -8.12
N MET A 163 -15.99 4.37 -7.78
CA MET A 163 -16.35 3.25 -8.66
C MET A 163 -16.90 3.68 -10.02
N LYS A 164 -17.61 4.80 -10.12
CA LYS A 164 -18.12 5.33 -11.39
C LYS A 164 -16.96 5.72 -12.32
N GLN A 165 -15.93 6.35 -11.77
CA GLN A 165 -14.72 6.70 -12.51
C GLN A 165 -13.90 5.45 -12.80
N PHE A 166 -13.70 4.58 -11.82
CA PHE A 166 -12.91 3.37 -11.97
C PHE A 166 -13.44 2.47 -13.10
N VAL A 167 -14.77 2.30 -13.25
CA VAL A 167 -15.37 1.56 -14.39
C VAL A 167 -14.95 2.14 -15.74
N ARG A 168 -14.85 3.46 -15.86
CA ARG A 168 -14.40 4.10 -17.10
C ARG A 168 -12.90 3.86 -17.35
N GLN A 169 -12.09 3.96 -16.30
CA GLN A 169 -10.66 3.68 -16.36
C GLN A 169 -10.39 2.20 -16.65
N TRP A 170 -11.15 1.28 -16.04
CA TRP A 170 -11.11 -0.14 -16.32
C TRP A 170 -11.33 -0.42 -17.81
N ARG A 171 -12.39 0.11 -18.39
CA ARG A 171 -12.67 -0.04 -19.85
C ARG A 171 -11.58 0.57 -20.73
N ALA A 172 -10.92 1.62 -20.27
CA ALA A 172 -9.92 2.33 -21.05
C ALA A 172 -8.55 1.65 -21.00
N ALA A 173 -8.23 0.83 -20.00
CA ALA A 173 -6.85 0.42 -19.76
C ALA A 173 -6.65 -1.04 -19.32
N SER A 174 -7.69 -1.80 -18.93
CA SER A 174 -7.53 -3.15 -18.37
C SER A 174 -7.04 -4.22 -19.36
N ASP A 175 -7.02 -3.91 -20.64
CA ASP A 175 -6.42 -4.75 -21.68
C ASP A 175 -4.88 -4.61 -21.75
N ARG A 176 -4.31 -3.58 -21.12
CA ARG A 176 -2.88 -3.24 -21.13
C ARG A 176 -2.28 -3.13 -19.73
N LEU A 177 -3.05 -2.62 -18.76
CA LEU A 177 -2.60 -2.36 -17.41
C LEU A 177 -3.31 -3.29 -16.40
N GLU A 178 -2.56 -3.77 -15.43
CA GLU A 178 -3.15 -4.40 -14.25
C GLU A 178 -3.67 -3.31 -13.31
N LEU A 179 -5.00 -3.26 -13.13
CA LEU A 179 -5.62 -2.30 -12.21
C LEU A 179 -5.85 -2.96 -10.86
N LEU A 180 -5.40 -2.30 -9.80
CA LEU A 180 -5.36 -2.83 -8.43
C LEU A 180 -6.30 -2.01 -7.53
N CYS A 181 -7.13 -2.70 -6.74
CA CYS A 181 -7.91 -2.05 -5.68
C CYS A 181 -6.97 -1.55 -4.57
N GLY A 182 -6.82 -0.24 -4.47
CA GLY A 182 -5.96 0.44 -3.49
C GLY A 182 -6.69 0.87 -2.22
N VAL A 183 -8.04 0.83 -2.22
CA VAL A 183 -8.86 1.21 -1.04
C VAL A 183 -8.80 0.12 0.04
N GLY A 184 -8.28 -1.04 -0.30
CA GLY A 184 -8.15 -2.16 0.61
C GLY A 184 -9.38 -3.07 0.63
N GLU A 185 -9.53 -3.77 1.73
CA GLU A 185 -10.53 -4.81 1.93
C GLU A 185 -11.96 -4.32 1.70
N ILE A 186 -12.27 -3.09 2.11
CA ILE A 186 -13.64 -2.57 2.13
C ILE A 186 -14.29 -2.45 0.75
N LEU A 187 -13.51 -2.18 -0.30
CA LEU A 187 -14.02 -2.12 -1.67
C LEU A 187 -13.58 -3.30 -2.55
N ALA A 188 -12.75 -4.21 -2.04
CA ALA A 188 -12.25 -5.35 -2.81
C ALA A 188 -13.38 -6.15 -3.50
N PRO A 189 -14.53 -6.48 -2.86
CA PRO A 189 -15.62 -7.19 -3.53
C PRO A 189 -16.17 -6.46 -4.76
N SER A 190 -16.29 -5.12 -4.69
CA SER A 190 -16.79 -4.29 -5.81
C SER A 190 -15.81 -4.26 -6.98
N TYR A 191 -14.51 -4.18 -6.71
CA TYR A 191 -13.47 -4.22 -7.73
C TYR A 191 -13.37 -5.61 -8.40
N PHE A 192 -13.48 -6.68 -7.62
CA PHE A 192 -13.45 -8.05 -8.14
C PHE A 192 -14.66 -8.35 -9.02
N ALA A 193 -15.82 -7.76 -8.74
CA ALA A 193 -16.99 -7.86 -9.62
C ALA A 193 -16.75 -7.30 -11.03
N LEU A 194 -15.79 -6.40 -11.20
CA LEU A 194 -15.36 -5.87 -12.51
C LEU A 194 -14.25 -6.70 -13.17
N GLY A 195 -13.66 -7.68 -12.46
CA GLY A 195 -12.57 -8.51 -12.95
C GLY A 195 -11.17 -8.13 -12.45
N VAL A 196 -11.05 -7.17 -11.51
CA VAL A 196 -9.79 -6.90 -10.78
C VAL A 196 -9.36 -8.15 -10.04
N LYS A 197 -8.05 -8.41 -9.98
CA LYS A 197 -7.51 -9.67 -9.44
C LYS A 197 -6.60 -9.48 -8.22
N GLY A 198 -6.58 -8.27 -7.67
CA GLY A 198 -5.77 -7.99 -6.49
C GLY A 198 -6.28 -6.77 -5.71
N PHE A 199 -6.00 -6.75 -4.42
CA PHE A 199 -6.25 -5.60 -3.56
C PHE A 199 -5.09 -5.38 -2.59
N THR A 200 -4.96 -4.13 -2.12
CA THR A 200 -3.94 -3.76 -1.15
C THR A 200 -4.44 -3.95 0.27
N SER A 201 -3.55 -4.34 1.17
CA SER A 201 -3.87 -4.47 2.59
C SER A 201 -2.83 -3.77 3.46
N GLY A 202 -3.32 -2.95 4.38
CA GLY A 202 -2.54 -2.46 5.51
C GLY A 202 -2.79 -3.28 6.76
N ILE A 203 -4.01 -3.82 6.94
CA ILE A 203 -4.35 -4.61 8.13
C ILE A 203 -3.69 -6.00 8.13
N VAL A 204 -3.17 -6.47 7.00
CA VAL A 204 -2.39 -7.71 6.91
C VAL A 204 -1.20 -7.72 7.87
N ASN A 205 -0.68 -6.55 8.22
CA ASN A 205 0.47 -6.41 9.13
C ASN A 205 0.20 -6.95 10.55
N PHE A 206 -1.06 -7.02 11.00
CA PHE A 206 -1.40 -7.45 12.36
C PHE A 206 -2.62 -8.39 12.43
N MET A 207 -3.40 -8.50 11.35
CA MET A 207 -4.53 -9.43 11.25
C MET A 207 -4.58 -10.15 9.89
N PRO A 208 -3.55 -10.93 9.54
CA PRO A 208 -3.36 -11.47 8.19
C PRO A 208 -4.46 -12.44 7.74
N ARG A 209 -5.13 -13.12 8.67
CA ARG A 209 -6.18 -14.10 8.34
C ARG A 209 -7.38 -13.48 7.64
N THR A 210 -7.76 -12.26 8.02
CA THR A 210 -8.93 -11.58 7.44
C THR A 210 -8.74 -11.25 5.95
N PRO A 211 -7.68 -10.53 5.50
CA PRO A 211 -7.48 -10.27 4.08
C PRO A 211 -7.21 -11.54 3.27
N LEU A 212 -6.56 -12.55 3.83
CA LEU A 212 -6.38 -13.86 3.17
C LEU A 212 -7.72 -14.55 2.90
N ARG A 213 -8.60 -14.58 3.90
CA ARG A 213 -9.95 -15.15 3.74
C ARG A 213 -10.78 -14.38 2.71
N ILE A 214 -10.71 -13.04 2.72
CA ILE A 214 -11.38 -12.22 1.71
C ILE A 214 -10.82 -12.56 0.32
N MET A 215 -9.51 -12.67 0.16
CA MET A 215 -8.88 -13.02 -1.12
C MET A 215 -9.32 -14.40 -1.61
N GLU A 216 -9.34 -15.40 -0.74
CA GLU A 216 -9.81 -16.74 -1.05
C GLU A 216 -11.27 -16.75 -1.57
N LEU A 217 -12.16 -16.08 -0.85
CA LEU A 217 -13.58 -15.97 -1.22
C LEU A 217 -13.76 -15.22 -2.56
N LEU A 218 -13.02 -14.13 -2.77
CA LEU A 218 -13.05 -13.37 -4.01
C LEU A 218 -12.50 -14.20 -5.19
N GLY A 219 -11.42 -14.94 -4.98
CA GLY A 219 -10.85 -15.86 -5.96
C GLY A 219 -11.82 -17.00 -6.36
N ALA A 220 -12.68 -17.43 -5.43
CA ALA A 220 -13.75 -18.40 -5.66
C ALA A 220 -15.05 -17.79 -6.21
N GLY A 221 -15.07 -16.47 -6.50
CA GLY A 221 -16.28 -15.78 -7.00
C GLY A 221 -17.38 -15.56 -5.94
N GLN A 222 -17.08 -15.79 -4.67
CA GLN A 222 -18.03 -15.68 -3.55
C GLN A 222 -18.10 -14.24 -3.02
N LEU A 223 -18.48 -13.29 -3.87
CA LEU A 223 -18.45 -11.84 -3.57
C LEU A 223 -19.28 -11.49 -2.31
N LYS A 224 -20.47 -12.10 -2.15
CA LYS A 224 -21.33 -11.84 -0.99
C LYS A 224 -20.67 -12.31 0.31
N ALA A 225 -20.13 -13.52 0.33
CA ALA A 225 -19.43 -14.04 1.50
C ALA A 225 -18.19 -13.22 1.85
N ALA A 226 -17.45 -12.73 0.84
CA ALA A 226 -16.33 -11.80 1.04
C ALA A 226 -16.80 -10.48 1.67
N ALA A 227 -17.92 -9.91 1.19
CA ALA A 227 -18.49 -8.68 1.75
C ALA A 227 -18.94 -8.87 3.21
N GLU A 228 -19.50 -10.02 3.57
CA GLU A 228 -19.87 -10.35 4.96
C GLU A 228 -18.63 -10.42 5.90
N VAL A 229 -17.51 -10.95 5.40
CA VAL A 229 -16.23 -10.92 6.15
C VAL A 229 -15.71 -9.49 6.29
N VAL A 230 -15.76 -8.71 5.21
CA VAL A 230 -15.36 -7.28 5.26
C VAL A 230 -16.17 -6.53 6.32
N GLU A 231 -17.51 -6.65 6.31
CA GLU A 231 -18.37 -5.95 7.27
C GLU A 231 -18.07 -6.34 8.72
N ARG A 232 -17.91 -7.63 8.98
CA ARG A 232 -17.72 -8.14 10.34
C ARG A 232 -16.31 -7.91 10.88
N GLU A 233 -15.28 -8.06 10.06
CA GLU A 233 -13.89 -8.13 10.54
C GLU A 233 -13.05 -6.91 10.14
N ALA A 234 -13.18 -6.40 8.90
CA ALA A 234 -12.38 -5.29 8.43
C ALA A 234 -12.99 -3.93 8.75
N MET A 235 -14.31 -3.77 8.54
CA MET A 235 -14.98 -2.48 8.67
C MET A 235 -14.76 -1.82 10.05
N PRO A 236 -14.87 -2.51 11.20
CA PRO A 236 -14.66 -1.87 12.50
C PRO A 236 -13.24 -1.25 12.64
N VAL A 237 -12.23 -1.87 12.02
CA VAL A 237 -10.86 -1.34 12.01
C VAL A 237 -10.75 -0.15 11.05
N PHE A 238 -11.42 -0.20 9.91
CA PHE A 238 -11.45 0.91 8.95
C PHE A 238 -12.22 2.12 9.50
N ASP A 239 -13.29 1.92 10.25
CA ASP A 239 -14.01 3.01 10.94
C ASP A 239 -13.07 3.74 11.92
N LEU A 240 -12.29 2.99 12.70
CA LEU A 240 -11.28 3.59 13.58
C LEU A 240 -10.20 4.33 12.77
N ARG A 241 -9.73 3.76 11.65
CA ARG A 241 -8.75 4.39 10.75
C ARG A 241 -9.28 5.68 10.11
N GLY A 242 -10.59 5.77 9.87
CA GLY A 242 -11.26 6.94 9.32
C GLY A 242 -11.61 8.03 10.35
N LYS A 243 -11.48 7.74 11.64
CA LYS A 243 -11.98 8.59 12.74
C LYS A 243 -11.28 9.96 12.81
N ARG A 244 -10.00 10.04 12.45
CA ARG A 244 -9.21 11.27 12.44
C ARG A 244 -8.20 11.29 11.30
N PRO A 245 -7.82 12.46 10.78
CA PRO A 245 -6.71 12.58 9.84
C PRO A 245 -5.43 11.91 10.38
N GLY A 246 -4.73 11.16 9.53
CA GLY A 246 -3.50 10.46 9.89
C GLY A 246 -3.69 9.08 10.52
N TYR A 247 -4.87 8.75 11.04
CA TYR A 247 -5.13 7.47 11.70
C TYR A 247 -4.97 6.26 10.78
N THR A 248 -5.07 6.43 9.48
CA THR A 248 -4.87 5.35 8.50
C THR A 248 -3.56 4.59 8.74
N THR A 249 -2.45 5.29 8.92
CA THR A 249 -1.12 4.70 9.21
C THR A 249 -0.96 4.35 10.69
N VAL A 250 -1.41 5.23 11.57
CA VAL A 250 -1.14 5.11 13.02
C VAL A 250 -1.86 3.92 13.65
N VAL A 251 -3.10 3.63 13.20
CA VAL A 251 -3.84 2.41 13.62
C VAL A 251 -3.10 1.14 13.22
N ILE A 252 -2.47 1.12 12.04
CA ILE A 252 -1.68 -0.03 11.60
C ILE A 252 -0.47 -0.22 12.51
N LYS A 253 0.31 0.83 12.78
CA LYS A 253 1.48 0.76 13.67
C LYS A 253 1.09 0.29 15.06
N GLU A 254 0.03 0.83 15.62
CA GLU A 254 -0.47 0.41 16.93
C GLU A 254 -0.96 -1.05 16.91
N GLY A 255 -1.67 -1.48 15.85
CA GLY A 255 -2.09 -2.87 15.69
C GLY A 255 -0.92 -3.85 15.69
N ILE A 256 0.17 -3.51 14.99
CA ILE A 256 1.41 -4.29 14.95
C ILE A 256 2.01 -4.36 16.35
N THR A 257 2.12 -3.22 17.05
CA THR A 257 2.66 -3.14 18.42
C THR A 257 1.83 -3.97 19.41
N LEU A 258 0.50 -3.87 19.33
CA LEU A 258 -0.38 -4.69 20.17
C LEU A 258 -0.23 -6.20 19.90
N CYS A 259 0.15 -6.58 18.69
CA CYS A 259 0.42 -7.96 18.31
C CYS A 259 1.85 -8.43 18.62
N GLY A 260 2.67 -7.59 19.26
CA GLY A 260 3.96 -7.99 19.84
C GLY A 260 5.21 -7.57 19.07
N LEU A 261 5.08 -6.85 17.95
CA LEU A 261 6.22 -6.24 17.25
C LEU A 261 6.26 -4.73 17.51
N GLU A 262 7.22 -4.28 18.31
CA GLU A 262 7.40 -2.85 18.61
C GLU A 262 7.91 -2.10 17.37
N VAL A 263 7.05 -1.29 16.75
CA VAL A 263 7.37 -0.50 15.56
C VAL A 263 7.58 1.00 15.84
N GLY A 264 7.46 1.39 17.10
CA GLY A 264 7.66 2.76 17.56
C GLY A 264 6.61 3.78 17.11
N PRO A 265 6.80 5.04 17.47
CA PRO A 265 5.86 6.11 17.15
C PRO A 265 5.84 6.42 15.64
N PRO A 266 4.76 7.03 15.12
CA PRO A 266 4.80 7.66 13.81
C PRO A 266 5.69 8.92 13.88
N ARG A 267 6.26 9.35 12.74
CA ARG A 267 6.94 10.64 12.66
C ARG A 267 5.95 11.80 12.53
N PRO A 268 6.22 12.96 13.13
CA PRO A 268 5.47 14.18 12.80
C PRO A 268 5.45 14.46 11.27
N PRO A 269 4.33 14.95 10.72
CA PRO A 269 3.16 15.51 11.40
C PRO A 269 2.13 14.49 11.93
N LEU A 270 2.35 13.19 11.74
CA LEU A 270 1.48 12.18 12.34
C LEU A 270 1.65 12.16 13.86
N ALA A 271 0.56 11.91 14.58
CA ALA A 271 0.54 11.78 16.02
C ALA A 271 0.07 10.36 16.41
N SER A 272 0.54 9.84 17.52
CA SER A 272 0.08 8.57 18.07
C SER A 272 -1.43 8.56 18.33
N LEU A 273 -2.04 7.37 18.41
CA LEU A 273 -3.45 7.23 18.78
C LEU A 273 -3.71 7.89 20.14
N ALA A 274 -4.87 8.53 20.28
CA ALA A 274 -5.38 8.91 21.58
C ALA A 274 -5.62 7.61 22.42
N GLU A 275 -5.42 7.69 23.73
CA GLU A 275 -5.52 6.49 24.60
C GLU A 275 -6.88 5.79 24.49
N ALA A 276 -7.98 6.56 24.40
CA ALA A 276 -9.31 5.99 24.20
C ALA A 276 -9.42 5.19 22.89
N ASP A 277 -8.81 5.67 21.80
CA ASP A 277 -8.83 5.03 20.49
C ASP A 277 -7.88 3.81 20.44
N ARG A 278 -6.80 3.85 21.23
CA ARG A 278 -5.91 2.71 21.46
C ARG A 278 -6.62 1.57 22.19
N GLU A 279 -7.35 1.89 23.24
CA GLU A 279 -8.16 0.90 23.97
C GLU A 279 -9.31 0.35 23.11
N GLU A 280 -9.90 1.19 22.25
CA GLU A 280 -10.87 0.74 21.27
C GLU A 280 -10.27 -0.30 20.30
N LEU A 281 -9.09 -0.01 19.73
CA LEU A 281 -8.38 -0.96 18.87
C LEU A 281 -8.08 -2.26 19.61
N ARG A 282 -7.56 -2.19 20.84
CA ARG A 282 -7.28 -3.37 21.68
C ARG A 282 -8.54 -4.22 21.90
N ARG A 283 -9.66 -3.59 22.19
CA ARG A 283 -10.96 -4.28 22.37
C ARG A 283 -11.40 -4.94 21.06
N LEU A 284 -11.33 -4.26 19.92
CA LEU A 284 -11.66 -4.81 18.60
C LEU A 284 -10.80 -6.04 18.29
N LEU A 285 -9.49 -5.96 18.49
CA LEU A 285 -8.58 -7.08 18.23
C LEU A 285 -8.85 -8.28 19.14
N ARG A 286 -9.28 -8.05 20.40
CA ARG A 286 -9.73 -9.14 21.30
C ARG A 286 -11.03 -9.78 20.81
N GLN A 287 -12.02 -8.97 20.40
CA GLN A 287 -13.30 -9.46 19.87
C GLN A 287 -13.12 -10.29 18.61
N LEU A 288 -12.15 -9.93 17.78
CA LEU A 288 -11.78 -10.67 16.57
C LEU A 288 -10.88 -11.89 16.84
N GLY A 289 -10.52 -12.15 18.10
CA GLY A 289 -9.68 -13.28 18.49
C GLY A 289 -8.22 -13.16 18.04
N ILE A 290 -7.77 -11.96 17.71
CA ILE A 290 -6.38 -11.67 17.28
C ILE A 290 -5.48 -11.57 18.50
N LEU A 291 -5.90 -10.79 19.49
CA LEU A 291 -5.23 -10.77 20.80
C LEU A 291 -5.82 -11.86 21.67
N ARG A 292 -4.98 -12.80 22.11
CA ARG A 292 -5.36 -13.77 23.16
C ARG A 292 -5.59 -12.99 24.45
N GLY A 293 -6.70 -13.24 25.14
CA GLY A 293 -6.94 -12.67 26.46
C GLY A 293 -5.77 -13.05 27.35
N GLN A 294 -5.14 -12.08 28.01
CA GLN A 294 -4.51 -12.38 29.26
C GLN A 294 -5.67 -12.81 30.17
N THR A 295 -5.76 -14.11 30.46
CA THR A 295 -6.55 -14.59 31.61
C THR A 295 -6.00 -13.84 32.80
N ALA A 296 -6.86 -13.00 33.40
CA ALA A 296 -6.59 -12.30 34.66
C ALA A 296 -6.25 -13.28 35.78
#